data_0dbe0eb7d461959f9cdb4ebe938d3879
#
_entry.id   0dbe0eb7d461959f9cdb4ebe938d3879
#
_cell.length_a   1.000
_cell.length_b   1.000
_cell.length_c   1.000
_cell.angle_alpha   90.00
_cell.angle_beta   90.00
_cell.angle_gamma   90.00
#
_symmetry.space_group_name_H-M   'P 1'
#
loop_
_entity.id
_entity.type
_entity.pdbx_description
1 polymer ?
#
loop_
_entity_poly.entity_id
_entity_poly.type
_entity_poly.pdbx_seq_one_letter_code
_entity_poly.pdbx_strand_id
1 'polypeptide(L)'
;MLNRIQKRTNGGPLPVLEPLEQAKPDCYSESAKAYFAYYGLDCGPQIEHLFGSFASGPYQLAAHIYRPARYEAAVVLLHGYLNHSGQMRHLLSALLENHFAVALFDWPGHGLSTGPHASINHFEEYTIALADFLQKVRARLHGPYCAVGFSMGAAVLIDTLLTGAVPCLEQVVLAAPLLRWAAYNLSKPLWKTVCLFTDRIPRIQQKNSSDPEYLSFNRSRDFLHARVVSLQWVKALYKWNDKLQTLPPSDRKILILQPQEDKTVDWPYNLKMLQKKFPTAHLQMLPGARHELFNEASTYRQAAIRAVLDYFSGNEPFLFSPKTGKNRIGEQSKI
;
A
#
# COMPACT_ATOMS: atom_id res chain seq x y z
N MET A 1 5.36 -9.36 -22.79
CA MET A 1 4.50 -8.61 -21.88
C MET A 1 4.73 -7.10 -21.99
N LEU A 2 5.94 -6.63 -21.96
CA LEU A 2 6.35 -5.23 -22.22
C LEU A 2 5.67 -4.63 -23.47
N ASN A 3 5.62 -5.37 -24.59
CA ASN A 3 4.98 -4.91 -25.84
C ASN A 3 3.44 -4.67 -25.76
N ARG A 4 2.73 -5.21 -24.75
CA ARG A 4 1.30 -4.94 -24.55
C ARG A 4 1.07 -3.70 -23.69
N ILE A 5 1.98 -3.39 -22.78
CA ILE A 5 1.94 -2.18 -21.96
C ILE A 5 2.32 -0.98 -22.81
N GLN A 6 3.38 -1.08 -23.63
CA GLN A 6 3.79 -0.02 -24.57
C GLN A 6 2.69 0.41 -25.56
N LYS A 7 1.77 -0.49 -25.95
CA LYS A 7 0.64 -0.16 -26.82
C LYS A 7 -0.52 0.57 -26.12
N ARG A 8 -0.50 0.70 -24.78
CA ARG A 8 -1.59 1.31 -23.99
C ARG A 8 -1.22 2.64 -23.31
N THR A 9 0.04 2.97 -23.26
CA THR A 9 0.48 4.32 -22.90
C THR A 9 0.14 5.22 -24.10
N ASN A 10 -0.55 6.33 -23.93
CA ASN A 10 -0.84 7.32 -25.00
C ASN A 10 0.42 7.74 -25.79
N GLY A 11 1.22 6.79 -26.24
CA GLY A 11 2.37 6.93 -27.14
C GLY A 11 3.75 7.07 -26.50
N GLY A 12 3.91 7.03 -25.17
CA GLY A 12 5.22 7.15 -24.52
C GLY A 12 5.85 5.81 -24.11
N PRO A 13 7.17 5.63 -24.21
CA PRO A 13 7.87 4.48 -23.67
C PRO A 13 7.83 4.49 -22.13
N LEU A 14 7.76 3.30 -21.51
CA LEU A 14 7.96 3.18 -20.06
C LEU A 14 9.39 3.63 -19.67
N PRO A 15 9.57 4.22 -18.48
CA PRO A 15 10.89 4.60 -18.02
C PRO A 15 11.80 3.38 -17.87
N VAL A 16 13.04 3.53 -18.29
CA VAL A 16 14.13 2.58 -18.01
C VAL A 16 14.65 2.94 -16.62
N LEU A 17 14.73 1.94 -15.74
CA LEU A 17 15.15 2.12 -14.36
C LEU A 17 16.61 1.78 -14.19
N GLU A 18 17.40 2.73 -13.75
CA GLU A 18 18.76 2.49 -13.27
C GLU A 18 18.73 1.85 -11.87
N PRO A 19 19.81 1.16 -11.44
CA PRO A 19 19.94 0.75 -10.06
C PRO A 19 19.79 1.94 -9.11
N LEU A 20 19.01 1.79 -8.05
CA LEU A 20 18.71 2.87 -7.10
C LEU A 20 19.98 3.45 -6.44
N GLU A 21 21.04 2.63 -6.31
CA GLU A 21 22.35 3.03 -5.82
C GLU A 21 23.07 4.03 -6.74
N GLN A 22 22.80 3.96 -8.05
CA GLN A 22 23.39 4.80 -9.10
C GLN A 22 22.48 5.96 -9.48
N ALA A 23 21.20 5.90 -9.10
CA ALA A 23 20.25 6.96 -9.36
C ALA A 23 20.70 8.27 -8.74
N LYS A 24 20.68 9.33 -9.54
CA LYS A 24 20.99 10.70 -9.10
C LYS A 24 19.67 11.43 -8.84
N PRO A 25 19.60 12.22 -7.76
CA PRO A 25 18.42 13.04 -7.51
C PRO A 25 18.09 13.92 -8.71
N ASP A 26 16.82 14.02 -9.04
CA ASP A 26 16.24 14.92 -10.03
C ASP A 26 16.84 14.77 -11.47
N CYS A 27 17.50 13.64 -11.72
CA CYS A 27 18.11 13.32 -13.01
C CYS A 27 17.27 12.25 -13.72
N TYR A 28 16.29 12.64 -14.52
CA TYR A 28 15.32 11.73 -15.11
C TYR A 28 15.26 11.81 -16.63
N SER A 29 14.99 10.65 -17.25
CA SER A 29 14.60 10.58 -18.66
C SER A 29 13.23 11.26 -18.88
N GLU A 30 12.95 11.70 -20.10
CA GLU A 30 11.64 12.27 -20.47
C GLU A 30 10.49 11.30 -20.20
N SER A 31 10.70 9.99 -20.38
CA SER A 31 9.70 8.97 -20.07
C SER A 31 9.42 8.85 -18.57
N ALA A 32 10.43 9.05 -17.71
CA ALA A 32 10.25 9.08 -16.26
C ALA A 32 9.49 10.33 -15.82
N LYS A 33 9.81 11.51 -16.38
CA LYS A 33 9.06 12.76 -16.12
C LYS A 33 7.59 12.63 -16.55
N ALA A 34 7.34 12.07 -17.73
CA ALA A 34 5.97 11.81 -18.21
C ALA A 34 5.20 10.85 -17.29
N TYR A 35 5.85 9.81 -16.76
CA TYR A 35 5.29 8.90 -15.78
C TYR A 35 4.94 9.62 -14.47
N PHE A 36 5.84 10.46 -13.94
CA PHE A 36 5.56 11.23 -12.72
C PHE A 36 4.40 12.19 -12.90
N ALA A 37 4.36 12.94 -14.00
CA ALA A 37 3.27 13.85 -14.32
C ALA A 37 1.94 13.11 -14.45
N TYR A 38 1.93 11.93 -15.09
CA TYR A 38 0.73 11.14 -15.30
C TYR A 38 0.11 10.62 -14.00
N TYR A 39 0.93 10.19 -13.05
CA TYR A 39 0.47 9.64 -11.77
C TYR A 39 0.48 10.64 -10.61
N GLY A 40 0.95 11.88 -10.82
CA GLY A 40 1.07 12.88 -9.77
C GLY A 40 2.14 12.52 -8.75
N LEU A 41 3.28 12.04 -9.22
CA LEU A 41 4.45 11.66 -8.41
C LEU A 41 5.55 12.72 -8.43
N ASP A 42 5.35 13.83 -9.13
CA ASP A 42 6.20 15.01 -9.08
C ASP A 42 5.83 15.83 -7.84
N CYS A 43 6.76 15.94 -6.89
CA CYS A 43 6.55 16.62 -5.61
C CYS A 43 7.25 18.00 -5.54
N GLY A 44 7.71 18.50 -6.68
CA GLY A 44 8.31 19.82 -6.82
C GLY A 44 9.78 19.91 -6.37
N PRO A 45 10.45 21.04 -6.65
CA PRO A 45 11.90 21.17 -6.55
C PRO A 45 12.45 21.25 -5.12
N GLN A 46 11.59 21.35 -4.10
CA GLN A 46 12.00 21.38 -2.70
C GLN A 46 12.21 19.96 -2.10
N ILE A 47 11.83 18.93 -2.84
CA ILE A 47 11.89 17.53 -2.42
C ILE A 47 12.89 16.81 -3.31
N GLU A 48 14.02 16.39 -2.76
CA GLU A 48 14.93 15.49 -3.48
C GLU A 48 14.23 14.18 -3.76
N HIS A 49 14.21 13.76 -5.01
CA HIS A 49 13.58 12.52 -5.43
C HIS A 49 14.58 11.60 -6.11
N LEU A 50 14.72 10.38 -5.59
CA LEU A 50 15.45 9.29 -6.21
C LEU A 50 14.45 8.31 -6.81
N PHE A 51 14.66 7.94 -8.08
CA PHE A 51 13.86 6.97 -8.80
C PHE A 51 14.75 5.96 -9.51
N GLY A 52 14.53 4.68 -9.24
CA GLY A 52 15.34 3.62 -9.81
C GLY A 52 14.79 2.24 -9.50
N SER A 53 15.62 1.22 -9.60
CA SER A 53 15.28 -0.16 -9.23
C SER A 53 16.27 -0.75 -8.24
N PHE A 54 15.80 -1.74 -7.47
CA PHE A 54 16.66 -2.56 -6.61
C PHE A 54 16.37 -4.05 -6.84
N ALA A 55 17.37 -4.88 -6.59
CA ALA A 55 17.23 -6.33 -6.67
C ALA A 55 16.61 -6.90 -5.39
N SER A 56 15.67 -7.83 -5.55
CA SER A 56 15.13 -8.66 -4.46
C SER A 56 14.83 -10.05 -5.00
N GLY A 57 15.59 -11.05 -4.59
CA GLY A 57 15.56 -12.39 -5.19
C GLY A 57 15.71 -12.33 -6.71
N PRO A 58 14.77 -12.92 -7.49
CA PRO A 58 14.84 -12.90 -8.96
C PRO A 58 14.26 -11.60 -9.58
N TYR A 59 13.85 -10.62 -8.76
CA TYR A 59 13.11 -9.45 -9.21
C TYR A 59 13.99 -8.19 -9.24
N GLN A 60 13.68 -7.30 -10.20
CA GLN A 60 14.07 -5.89 -10.17
C GLN A 60 12.83 -5.07 -9.84
N LEU A 61 12.85 -4.40 -8.70
CA LEU A 61 11.70 -3.70 -8.15
C LEU A 61 11.85 -2.18 -8.30
N ALA A 62 10.88 -1.54 -8.91
CA ALA A 62 10.84 -0.09 -9.09
C ALA A 62 10.61 0.61 -7.75
N ALA A 63 11.39 1.65 -7.47
CA ALA A 63 11.34 2.34 -6.19
C ALA A 63 11.51 3.85 -6.33
N HIS A 64 10.89 4.57 -5.40
CA HIS A 64 10.98 6.00 -5.21
C HIS A 64 11.40 6.30 -3.78
N ILE A 65 12.30 7.27 -3.60
CA ILE A 65 12.67 7.83 -2.29
C ILE A 65 12.58 9.35 -2.41
N TYR A 66 11.72 9.95 -1.59
CA TYR A 66 11.49 11.39 -1.50
C TYR A 66 12.07 11.91 -0.20
N ARG A 67 12.95 12.89 -0.29
CA ARG A 67 13.67 13.45 0.84
C ARG A 67 13.49 14.98 0.91
N PRO A 68 12.64 15.51 1.79
CA PRO A 68 12.64 16.91 2.13
C PRO A 68 13.99 17.33 2.73
N ALA A 69 14.36 18.60 2.64
CA ALA A 69 15.59 19.13 3.24
C ALA A 69 15.64 18.89 4.77
N ARG A 70 14.47 18.91 5.42
CA ARG A 70 14.28 18.53 6.83
C ARG A 70 13.07 17.62 6.95
N TYR A 71 13.17 16.57 7.74
CA TYR A 71 12.06 15.66 8.02
C TYR A 71 12.21 15.02 9.42
N GLU A 72 11.11 14.61 9.99
CA GLU A 72 11.04 14.06 11.36
C GLU A 72 11.22 12.55 11.36
N ALA A 73 10.66 11.87 10.37
CA ALA A 73 10.73 10.42 10.22
C ALA A 73 10.69 10.02 8.74
N ALA A 74 11.15 8.80 8.45
CA ALA A 74 11.03 8.17 7.13
C ALA A 74 9.86 7.19 7.10
N VAL A 75 8.89 7.42 6.21
CA VAL A 75 7.68 6.60 6.07
C VAL A 75 7.76 5.74 4.83
N VAL A 76 7.61 4.42 5.00
CA VAL A 76 7.49 3.47 3.88
C VAL A 76 6.02 3.26 3.54
N LEU A 77 5.65 3.52 2.28
CA LEU A 77 4.29 3.31 1.76
C LEU A 77 4.22 2.02 0.94
N LEU A 78 3.28 1.17 1.28
CA LEU A 78 3.10 -0.16 0.68
C LEU A 78 1.71 -0.27 0.07
N HIS A 79 1.65 -0.35 -1.26
CA HIS A 79 0.40 -0.42 -2.01
C HIS A 79 -0.31 -1.78 -1.92
N GLY A 80 -1.59 -1.82 -2.30
CA GLY A 80 -2.42 -3.01 -2.32
C GLY A 80 -2.20 -3.93 -3.53
N TYR A 81 -2.79 -5.12 -3.48
CA TYR A 81 -2.81 -6.05 -4.61
C TYR A 81 -3.47 -5.42 -5.84
N LEU A 82 -2.91 -5.66 -7.02
CA LEU A 82 -3.29 -5.10 -8.33
C LEU A 82 -2.99 -3.60 -8.49
N ASN A 83 -2.59 -2.89 -7.43
CA ASN A 83 -2.23 -1.49 -7.44
C ASN A 83 -0.72 -1.29 -7.76
N HIS A 84 -0.23 -0.09 -7.63
CA HIS A 84 1.18 0.30 -7.79
C HIS A 84 1.45 1.63 -7.05
N SER A 85 2.69 2.07 -7.00
CA SER A 85 3.15 3.27 -6.29
C SER A 85 2.36 4.54 -6.65
N GLY A 86 1.99 4.74 -7.92
CA GLY A 86 1.21 5.89 -8.36
C GLY A 86 -0.18 6.02 -7.71
N GLN A 87 -0.73 4.93 -7.18
CA GLN A 87 -2.01 4.94 -6.45
C GLN A 87 -1.86 5.48 -5.01
N MET A 88 -0.63 5.69 -4.53
CA MET A 88 -0.36 6.23 -3.19
C MET A 88 -0.14 7.75 -3.18
N ARG A 89 -0.31 8.44 -4.33
CA ARG A 89 0.04 9.86 -4.53
C ARG A 89 -0.53 10.81 -3.47
N HIS A 90 -1.79 10.65 -3.06
CA HIS A 90 -2.43 11.56 -2.10
C HIS A 90 -1.83 11.45 -0.70
N LEU A 91 -1.52 10.23 -0.26
CA LEU A 91 -0.84 10.02 1.01
C LEU A 91 0.62 10.45 0.93
N LEU A 92 1.31 10.18 -0.20
CA LEU A 92 2.66 10.65 -0.46
C LEU A 92 2.76 12.17 -0.31
N SER A 93 1.93 12.94 -1.04
CA SER A 93 1.94 14.40 -0.98
C SER A 93 1.69 14.91 0.44
N ALA A 94 0.67 14.36 1.11
CA ALA A 94 0.33 14.78 2.47
C ALA A 94 1.45 14.52 3.48
N LEU A 95 2.17 13.41 3.38
CA LEU A 95 3.31 13.12 4.25
C LEU A 95 4.48 14.08 4.00
N LEU A 96 4.80 14.36 2.73
CA LEU A 96 5.86 15.31 2.37
C LEU A 96 5.54 16.73 2.85
N GLU A 97 4.28 17.18 2.70
CA GLU A 97 3.78 18.47 3.21
C GLU A 97 3.85 18.57 4.73
N ASN A 98 3.85 17.44 5.44
CA ASN A 98 3.97 17.36 6.89
C ASN A 98 5.36 16.91 7.35
N HIS A 99 6.39 17.20 6.58
CA HIS A 99 7.80 17.00 6.92
C HIS A 99 8.20 15.54 7.21
N PHE A 100 7.61 14.57 6.51
CA PHE A 100 8.08 13.19 6.48
C PHE A 100 8.88 12.93 5.21
N ALA A 101 10.00 12.22 5.30
CA ALA A 101 10.59 11.59 4.12
C ALA A 101 9.75 10.36 3.75
N VAL A 102 9.60 10.07 2.45
CA VAL A 102 8.73 8.99 2.00
C VAL A 102 9.47 8.08 1.05
N ALA A 103 9.33 6.78 1.26
CA ALA A 103 9.85 5.75 0.35
C ALA A 103 8.73 4.78 -0.03
N LEU A 104 8.67 4.41 -1.31
CA LEU A 104 7.68 3.46 -1.82
C LEU A 104 8.26 2.67 -2.98
N PHE A 105 7.74 1.47 -3.21
CA PHE A 105 8.16 0.62 -4.32
C PHE A 105 6.98 -0.20 -4.84
N ASP A 106 7.12 -0.68 -6.07
CA ASP A 106 6.16 -1.58 -6.68
C ASP A 106 6.50 -3.03 -6.33
N TRP A 107 5.52 -3.79 -5.82
CA TRP A 107 5.66 -5.20 -5.50
C TRP A 107 6.07 -6.04 -6.73
N PRO A 108 6.68 -7.23 -6.55
CA PRO A 108 6.91 -8.17 -7.65
C PRO A 108 5.67 -8.34 -8.53
N GLY A 109 5.84 -8.19 -9.85
CA GLY A 109 4.76 -8.32 -10.83
C GLY A 109 3.73 -7.19 -10.87
N HIS A 110 3.96 -6.08 -10.16
CA HIS A 110 3.09 -4.90 -10.14
C HIS A 110 3.83 -3.67 -10.69
N GLY A 111 3.06 -2.67 -11.13
CA GLY A 111 3.58 -1.39 -11.57
C GLY A 111 4.70 -1.53 -12.61
N LEU A 112 5.85 -0.93 -12.32
CA LEU A 112 7.06 -0.98 -13.13
C LEU A 112 8.03 -2.10 -12.72
N SER A 113 7.72 -2.86 -11.69
CA SER A 113 8.54 -3.98 -11.21
C SER A 113 8.45 -5.21 -12.10
N THR A 114 9.56 -5.97 -12.18
CA THR A 114 9.60 -7.23 -12.90
C THR A 114 8.88 -8.34 -12.13
N GLY A 115 8.68 -9.47 -12.79
CA GLY A 115 8.04 -10.64 -12.22
C GLY A 115 6.78 -11.07 -12.96
N PRO A 116 6.20 -12.22 -12.62
CA PRO A 116 4.92 -12.67 -13.17
C PRO A 116 3.81 -11.70 -12.76
N HIS A 117 3.00 -11.28 -13.75
CA HIS A 117 2.00 -10.23 -13.54
C HIS A 117 1.02 -10.53 -12.42
N ALA A 118 0.99 -9.69 -11.40
CA ALA A 118 0.17 -9.80 -10.19
C ALA A 118 0.24 -11.20 -9.54
N SER A 119 1.42 -11.82 -9.54
CA SER A 119 1.62 -13.20 -9.08
C SER A 119 2.88 -13.32 -8.24
N ILE A 120 2.85 -14.26 -7.29
CA ILE A 120 3.94 -14.62 -6.40
C ILE A 120 3.83 -16.11 -6.09
N ASN A 121 4.93 -16.81 -5.84
CA ASN A 121 4.91 -18.21 -5.49
C ASN A 121 4.65 -18.44 -3.99
N HIS A 122 5.28 -17.62 -3.17
CA HIS A 122 5.19 -17.65 -1.71
C HIS A 122 4.98 -16.25 -1.17
N PHE A 123 4.12 -16.08 -0.18
CA PHE A 123 3.81 -14.76 0.38
C PHE A 123 5.04 -14.11 1.04
N GLU A 124 5.96 -14.93 1.53
CA GLU A 124 7.24 -14.52 2.12
C GLU A 124 8.13 -13.74 1.16
N GLU A 125 7.98 -13.89 -0.16
CA GLU A 125 8.72 -13.11 -1.14
C GLU A 125 8.41 -11.60 -1.02
N TYR A 126 7.20 -11.23 -0.60
CA TYR A 126 6.86 -9.84 -0.29
C TYR A 126 7.56 -9.33 0.97
N THR A 127 7.66 -10.16 2.01
CA THR A 127 8.37 -9.81 3.25
C THR A 127 9.87 -9.63 3.00
N ILE A 128 10.46 -10.49 2.16
CA ILE A 128 11.86 -10.36 1.70
C ILE A 128 12.04 -9.05 0.90
N ALA A 129 11.14 -8.78 -0.05
CA ALA A 129 11.19 -7.55 -0.84
C ALA A 129 11.13 -6.27 0.03
N LEU A 130 10.29 -6.28 1.07
CA LEU A 130 10.23 -5.19 2.04
C LEU A 130 11.52 -5.06 2.85
N ALA A 131 12.10 -6.17 3.29
CA ALA A 131 13.37 -6.16 4.04
C ALA A 131 14.52 -5.62 3.18
N ASP A 132 14.63 -6.06 1.93
CA ASP A 132 15.63 -5.57 0.97
C ASP A 132 15.43 -4.08 0.68
N PHE A 133 14.18 -3.64 0.49
CA PHE A 133 13.88 -2.23 0.30
C PHE A 133 14.27 -1.37 1.49
N LEU A 134 13.97 -1.81 2.71
CA LEU A 134 14.31 -1.08 3.93
C LEU A 134 15.83 -0.93 4.11
N GLN A 135 16.65 -1.87 3.62
CA GLN A 135 18.10 -1.67 3.57
C GLN A 135 18.47 -0.50 2.66
N LYS A 136 17.81 -0.35 1.50
CA LYS A 136 18.04 0.78 0.58
C LYS A 136 17.57 2.10 1.18
N VAL A 137 16.41 2.10 1.84
CA VAL A 137 15.87 3.27 2.55
C VAL A 137 16.84 3.73 3.64
N ARG A 138 17.32 2.81 4.50
CA ARG A 138 18.25 3.12 5.59
C ARG A 138 19.62 3.63 5.11
N ALA A 139 20.03 3.30 3.91
CA ALA A 139 21.24 3.84 3.30
C ALA A 139 21.08 5.29 2.80
N ARG A 140 19.86 5.81 2.68
CA ARG A 140 19.54 7.12 2.10
C ARG A 140 18.80 8.05 3.05
N LEU A 141 18.03 7.49 3.98
CA LEU A 141 17.23 8.23 4.95
C LEU A 141 17.61 7.80 6.38
N HIS A 142 17.56 8.74 7.31
CA HIS A 142 17.66 8.43 8.74
C HIS A 142 16.26 8.20 9.35
N GLY A 143 16.19 7.44 10.42
CA GLY A 143 14.94 7.17 11.18
C GLY A 143 14.60 8.30 12.16
N PRO A 144 13.47 8.15 12.87
CA PRO A 144 12.70 6.90 13.03
C PRO A 144 12.05 6.43 11.76
N TYR A 145 11.84 5.11 11.63
CA TYR A 145 11.22 4.50 10.45
C TYR A 145 9.80 4.07 10.76
N CYS A 146 8.86 4.58 9.96
CA CYS A 146 7.44 4.28 10.04
C CYS A 146 6.96 3.58 8.77
N ALA A 147 5.79 2.95 8.80
CA ALA A 147 5.20 2.34 7.62
C ALA A 147 3.69 2.48 7.57
N VAL A 148 3.16 2.66 6.37
CA VAL A 148 1.73 2.54 6.06
C VAL A 148 1.54 1.44 5.03
N GLY A 149 0.83 0.38 5.38
CA GLY A 149 0.43 -0.66 4.44
C GLY A 149 -1.04 -0.56 4.10
N PHE A 150 -1.34 -0.53 2.80
CA PHE A 150 -2.71 -0.57 2.30
C PHE A 150 -3.06 -1.98 1.81
N SER A 151 -4.16 -2.55 2.29
CA SER A 151 -4.72 -3.83 1.84
C SER A 151 -3.67 -4.96 1.89
N MET A 152 -3.14 -5.45 0.76
CA MET A 152 -2.04 -6.42 0.70
C MET A 152 -0.76 -5.88 1.35
N GLY A 153 -0.44 -4.59 1.18
CA GLY A 153 0.69 -3.97 1.86
C GLY A 153 0.57 -4.06 3.39
N ALA A 154 -0.66 -3.94 3.92
CA ALA A 154 -0.92 -4.19 5.34
C ALA A 154 -0.72 -5.67 5.72
N ALA A 155 -1.11 -6.62 4.86
CA ALA A 155 -0.86 -8.05 5.09
C ALA A 155 0.64 -8.35 5.18
N VAL A 156 1.47 -7.73 4.35
CA VAL A 156 2.93 -7.87 4.41
C VAL A 156 3.49 -7.28 5.70
N LEU A 157 3.01 -6.12 6.15
CA LEU A 157 3.41 -5.56 7.44
C LEU A 157 3.00 -6.46 8.60
N ILE A 158 1.81 -7.08 8.57
CA ILE A 158 1.38 -8.04 9.59
C ILE A 158 2.35 -9.23 9.65
N ASP A 159 2.69 -9.85 8.51
CA ASP A 159 3.67 -10.95 8.47
C ASP A 159 5.02 -10.50 9.02
N THR A 160 5.50 -9.35 8.58
CA THR A 160 6.77 -8.74 9.00
C THR A 160 6.84 -8.50 10.51
N LEU A 161 5.78 -7.95 11.10
CA LEU A 161 5.72 -7.65 12.54
C LEU A 161 5.64 -8.92 13.40
N LEU A 162 4.86 -9.91 12.96
CA LEU A 162 4.68 -11.17 13.71
C LEU A 162 5.86 -12.11 13.59
N THR A 163 6.62 -12.05 12.48
CA THR A 163 7.84 -12.85 12.30
C THR A 163 9.10 -12.17 12.80
N GLY A 164 9.04 -10.86 13.09
CA GLY A 164 10.22 -10.08 13.47
C GLY A 164 11.20 -9.82 12.32
N ALA A 165 10.79 -10.03 11.07
CA ALA A 165 11.67 -9.92 9.90
C ALA A 165 12.27 -8.51 9.70
N VAL A 166 11.58 -7.46 10.16
CA VAL A 166 12.03 -6.06 10.07
C VAL A 166 11.81 -5.34 11.41
N PRO A 167 12.76 -5.42 12.34
CA PRO A 167 12.59 -4.88 13.69
C PRO A 167 12.66 -3.35 13.77
N CYS A 168 13.14 -2.66 12.72
CA CYS A 168 13.41 -1.22 12.74
C CYS A 168 12.17 -0.32 12.55
N LEU A 169 11.00 -0.88 12.25
CA LEU A 169 9.77 -0.08 12.12
C LEU A 169 9.23 0.28 13.51
N GLU A 170 9.08 1.58 13.80
CA GLU A 170 8.61 2.07 15.10
C GLU A 170 7.10 2.23 15.15
N GLN A 171 6.52 2.93 14.17
CA GLN A 171 5.08 3.17 14.07
C GLN A 171 4.55 2.56 12.77
N VAL A 172 3.46 1.82 12.87
CA VAL A 172 2.89 1.11 11.73
C VAL A 172 1.39 1.35 11.64
N VAL A 173 0.93 1.69 10.44
CA VAL A 173 -0.49 1.85 10.11
C VAL A 173 -0.91 0.75 9.12
N LEU A 174 -1.97 0.03 9.47
CA LEU A 174 -2.61 -0.98 8.65
C LEU A 174 -3.93 -0.41 8.10
N ALA A 175 -3.95 0.02 6.85
CA ALA A 175 -5.12 0.59 6.20
C ALA A 175 -5.89 -0.47 5.40
N ALA A 176 -7.18 -0.68 5.73
CA ALA A 176 -8.05 -1.68 5.08
C ALA A 176 -7.39 -3.07 4.95
N PRO A 177 -6.83 -3.65 6.04
CA PRO A 177 -5.91 -4.78 5.97
C PRO A 177 -6.55 -6.04 5.35
N LEU A 178 -5.81 -6.65 4.42
CA LEU A 178 -6.21 -7.88 3.75
C LEU A 178 -5.67 -9.11 4.50
N LEU A 179 -6.55 -9.83 5.20
CA LEU A 179 -6.29 -11.22 5.59
C LEU A 179 -7.13 -12.14 4.69
N ARG A 180 -8.45 -11.89 4.66
CA ARG A 180 -9.40 -12.57 3.78
C ARG A 180 -10.16 -11.55 2.94
N TRP A 181 -10.40 -11.87 1.68
CA TRP A 181 -11.32 -11.11 0.85
C TRP A 181 -12.78 -11.51 1.12
N ALA A 182 -13.75 -10.69 0.75
CA ALA A 182 -15.15 -10.87 1.10
C ALA A 182 -15.75 -12.25 0.67
N ALA A 183 -15.30 -12.83 -0.44
CA ALA A 183 -15.74 -14.13 -0.93
C ALA A 183 -14.79 -15.29 -0.55
N TYR A 184 -13.94 -15.14 0.45
CA TYR A 184 -12.91 -16.11 0.82
C TYR A 184 -13.47 -17.52 1.07
N ASN A 185 -14.50 -17.65 1.89
CA ASN A 185 -15.08 -18.93 2.26
C ASN A 185 -15.77 -19.63 1.08
N LEU A 186 -16.35 -18.87 0.15
CA LEU A 186 -16.97 -19.41 -1.06
C LEU A 186 -15.93 -19.81 -2.09
N SER A 187 -14.84 -19.07 -2.21
CA SER A 187 -13.80 -19.33 -3.22
C SER A 187 -12.81 -20.41 -2.81
N LYS A 188 -12.56 -20.62 -1.50
CA LYS A 188 -11.57 -21.60 -1.01
C LYS A 188 -11.82 -23.04 -1.49
N PRO A 189 -13.02 -23.61 -1.52
CA PRO A 189 -13.26 -24.93 -2.08
C PRO A 189 -13.17 -24.96 -3.61
N LEU A 190 -13.56 -23.88 -4.29
CA LEU A 190 -13.66 -23.82 -5.75
C LEU A 190 -12.32 -23.60 -6.45
N TRP A 191 -11.36 -22.89 -5.80
CA TRP A 191 -10.10 -22.52 -6.44
C TRP A 191 -9.31 -23.73 -6.94
N LYS A 192 -9.32 -24.86 -6.22
CA LYS A 192 -8.63 -26.10 -6.62
C LYS A 192 -9.11 -26.63 -7.95
N THR A 193 -10.43 -26.57 -8.19
CA THR A 193 -11.03 -26.98 -9.45
C THR A 193 -10.74 -25.98 -10.56
N VAL A 194 -10.87 -24.67 -10.27
CA VAL A 194 -10.62 -23.62 -11.26
C VAL A 194 -9.16 -23.61 -11.72
N CYS A 195 -8.20 -23.88 -10.83
CA CYS A 195 -6.77 -23.98 -11.15
C CYS A 195 -6.43 -25.09 -12.16
N LEU A 196 -7.30 -26.08 -12.38
CA LEU A 196 -7.10 -27.12 -13.40
C LEU A 196 -7.34 -26.59 -14.81
N PHE A 197 -8.07 -25.48 -14.96
CA PHE A 197 -8.50 -24.94 -16.25
C PHE A 197 -7.85 -23.59 -16.59
N THR A 198 -7.39 -22.84 -15.59
CA THR A 198 -6.78 -21.53 -15.80
C THR A 198 -5.83 -21.17 -14.66
N ASP A 199 -4.83 -20.33 -14.96
CA ASP A 199 -3.92 -19.74 -13.98
C ASP A 199 -4.35 -18.33 -13.54
N ARG A 200 -5.36 -17.74 -14.21
CA ARG A 200 -5.83 -16.35 -14.00
C ARG A 200 -7.33 -16.24 -14.20
N ILE A 201 -7.93 -15.35 -13.40
CA ILE A 201 -9.34 -14.97 -13.56
C ILE A 201 -9.45 -13.45 -13.76
N PRO A 202 -10.43 -12.96 -14.54
CA PRO A 202 -10.69 -11.53 -14.64
C PRO A 202 -11.00 -10.93 -13.27
N ARG A 203 -10.47 -9.74 -13.00
CA ARG A 203 -10.84 -8.98 -11.81
C ARG A 203 -12.30 -8.55 -11.91
N ILE A 204 -13.11 -8.90 -10.92
CA ILE A 204 -14.45 -8.35 -10.77
C ILE A 204 -14.32 -6.89 -10.36
N GLN A 205 -14.84 -5.99 -11.17
CA GLN A 205 -14.82 -4.55 -10.86
C GLN A 205 -15.90 -4.26 -9.80
N GLN A 206 -15.44 -3.94 -8.59
CA GLN A 206 -16.31 -3.48 -7.51
C GLN A 206 -16.21 -1.95 -7.40
N LYS A 207 -17.27 -1.33 -6.87
CA LYS A 207 -17.24 0.09 -6.48
C LYS A 207 -16.50 0.22 -5.15
N ASN A 208 -15.17 0.08 -5.20
CA ASN A 208 -14.28 0.09 -4.03
C ASN A 208 -13.86 1.49 -3.56
N SER A 209 -14.34 2.54 -4.22
CA SER A 209 -14.25 3.94 -3.86
C SER A 209 -15.58 4.64 -4.13
N SER A 210 -15.87 5.74 -3.44
CA SER A 210 -16.97 6.65 -3.73
C SER A 210 -16.57 7.82 -4.64
N ASP A 211 -15.28 7.94 -4.99
CA ASP A 211 -14.75 8.91 -5.94
C ASP A 211 -14.97 8.42 -7.39
N PRO A 212 -15.86 9.06 -8.18
CA PRO A 212 -16.15 8.63 -9.54
C PRO A 212 -14.98 8.87 -10.50
N GLU A 213 -14.17 9.90 -10.25
CA GLU A 213 -13.00 10.20 -11.07
C GLU A 213 -11.93 9.12 -10.91
N TYR A 214 -11.64 8.73 -9.67
CA TYR A 214 -10.75 7.61 -9.38
C TYR A 214 -11.22 6.30 -10.02
N LEU A 215 -12.52 5.97 -9.88
CA LEU A 215 -13.08 4.76 -10.50
C LEU A 215 -12.97 4.77 -12.02
N SER A 216 -13.21 5.92 -12.66
CA SER A 216 -13.05 6.10 -14.10
C SER A 216 -11.60 5.98 -14.53
N PHE A 217 -10.67 6.65 -13.83
CA PHE A 217 -9.24 6.57 -14.08
C PHE A 217 -8.73 5.12 -13.97
N ASN A 218 -9.03 4.47 -12.86
CA ASN A 218 -8.60 3.09 -12.59
C ASN A 218 -9.17 2.11 -13.64
N ARG A 219 -10.40 2.31 -14.08
CA ARG A 219 -11.06 1.44 -15.07
C ARG A 219 -10.45 1.54 -16.46
N SER A 220 -10.14 2.73 -16.95
CA SER A 220 -9.89 2.96 -18.38
C SER A 220 -8.53 3.58 -18.70
N ARG A 221 -7.97 4.37 -17.79
CA ARG A 221 -6.75 5.14 -18.02
C ARG A 221 -5.53 4.58 -17.31
N ASP A 222 -5.67 3.98 -16.12
CA ASP A 222 -4.55 3.39 -15.40
C ASP A 222 -4.04 2.13 -16.12
N PHE A 223 -2.94 2.28 -16.83
CA PHE A 223 -2.32 1.21 -17.62
C PHE A 223 -1.42 0.28 -16.80
N LEU A 224 -0.99 0.70 -15.60
CA LEU A 224 -0.20 -0.14 -14.70
C LEU A 224 -1.07 -0.99 -13.78
N HIS A 225 -2.34 -0.63 -13.63
CA HIS A 225 -3.28 -1.38 -12.81
C HIS A 225 -3.55 -2.77 -13.38
N ALA A 226 -3.34 -3.81 -12.57
CA ALA A 226 -3.55 -5.18 -13.01
C ALA A 226 -5.05 -5.54 -13.14
N ARG A 227 -5.42 -6.14 -14.28
CA ARG A 227 -6.80 -6.47 -14.67
C ARG A 227 -7.20 -7.91 -14.41
N VAL A 228 -6.27 -8.71 -13.94
CA VAL A 228 -6.45 -10.14 -13.71
C VAL A 228 -5.92 -10.53 -12.33
N VAL A 229 -6.59 -11.46 -11.68
CA VAL A 229 -6.16 -12.08 -10.43
C VAL A 229 -5.43 -13.37 -10.74
N SER A 230 -4.22 -13.54 -10.24
CA SER A 230 -3.44 -14.78 -10.36
C SER A 230 -3.94 -15.82 -9.35
N LEU A 231 -4.25 -17.03 -9.81
CA LEU A 231 -4.63 -18.12 -8.92
C LEU A 231 -3.43 -18.65 -8.12
N GLN A 232 -2.21 -18.45 -8.61
CA GLN A 232 -0.99 -18.73 -7.85
C GLN A 232 -0.86 -17.77 -6.66
N TRP A 233 -1.15 -16.48 -6.85
CA TRP A 233 -1.21 -15.51 -5.77
C TRP A 233 -2.29 -15.87 -4.74
N VAL A 234 -3.48 -16.25 -5.20
CA VAL A 234 -4.57 -16.74 -4.33
C VAL A 234 -4.10 -17.92 -3.48
N LYS A 235 -3.39 -18.88 -4.07
CA LYS A 235 -2.79 -20.02 -3.37
C LYS A 235 -1.78 -19.57 -2.31
N ALA A 236 -0.90 -18.63 -2.66
CA ALA A 236 0.09 -18.10 -1.72
C ALA A 236 -0.60 -17.41 -0.52
N LEU A 237 -1.67 -16.63 -0.77
CA LEU A 237 -2.45 -15.98 0.28
C LEU A 237 -3.19 -16.98 1.18
N TYR A 238 -3.74 -18.08 0.64
CA TYR A 238 -4.35 -19.13 1.45
C TYR A 238 -3.32 -19.78 2.40
N LYS A 239 -2.15 -20.14 1.89
CA LYS A 239 -1.07 -20.71 2.69
C LYS A 239 -0.61 -19.75 3.79
N TRP A 240 -0.46 -18.47 3.44
CA TRP A 240 -0.09 -17.44 4.39
C TRP A 240 -1.15 -17.27 5.49
N ASN A 241 -2.44 -17.29 5.15
CA ASN A 241 -3.53 -17.24 6.14
C ASN A 241 -3.49 -18.43 7.10
N ASP A 242 -3.18 -19.62 6.62
CA ASP A 242 -3.05 -20.81 7.46
C ASP A 242 -1.83 -20.66 8.41
N LYS A 243 -0.68 -20.18 7.91
CA LYS A 243 0.53 -19.83 8.70
C LYS A 243 0.23 -18.74 9.74
N LEU A 244 -0.47 -17.67 9.34
CA LEU A 244 -0.79 -16.55 10.22
C LEU A 244 -1.50 -17.01 11.51
N GLN A 245 -2.35 -18.02 11.43
CA GLN A 245 -3.06 -18.55 12.60
C GLN A 245 -2.11 -19.11 13.65
N THR A 246 -0.97 -19.67 13.25
CA THR A 246 0.03 -20.32 14.15
C THR A 246 1.03 -19.33 14.75
N LEU A 247 1.21 -18.14 14.17
CA LEU A 247 2.13 -17.14 14.68
C LEU A 247 1.68 -16.61 16.04
N PRO A 248 2.58 -16.37 17.00
CA PRO A 248 2.25 -15.79 18.29
C PRO A 248 1.74 -14.35 18.16
N PRO A 249 0.97 -13.83 19.13
CA PRO A 249 0.62 -12.42 19.17
C PRO A 249 1.84 -11.53 19.41
N SER A 250 1.69 -10.26 19.08
CA SER A 250 2.71 -9.22 19.26
C SER A 250 2.12 -8.02 20.01
N ASP A 251 2.85 -7.49 20.99
CA ASP A 251 2.47 -6.29 21.75
C ASP A 251 2.84 -4.98 21.03
N ARG A 252 3.23 -5.06 19.75
CA ARG A 252 3.53 -3.89 18.92
C ARG A 252 2.30 -2.99 18.82
N LYS A 253 2.47 -1.73 19.20
CA LYS A 253 1.44 -0.71 19.02
C LYS A 253 1.34 -0.38 17.54
N ILE A 254 0.15 -0.54 16.99
CA ILE A 254 -0.17 -0.25 15.59
C ILE A 254 -1.49 0.49 15.51
N LEU A 255 -1.69 1.26 14.44
CA LEU A 255 -2.99 1.83 14.08
C LEU A 255 -3.63 0.97 12.98
N ILE A 256 -4.88 0.58 13.18
CA ILE A 256 -5.71 -0.08 12.16
C ILE A 256 -6.75 0.94 11.70
N LEU A 257 -6.75 1.27 10.41
CA LEU A 257 -7.79 2.09 9.77
C LEU A 257 -8.71 1.17 8.97
N GLN A 258 -9.98 1.06 9.39
CA GLN A 258 -10.94 0.18 8.73
C GLN A 258 -12.11 0.96 8.14
N PRO A 259 -12.28 0.98 6.81
CA PRO A 259 -13.48 1.52 6.18
C PRO A 259 -14.68 0.63 6.44
N GLN A 260 -15.81 1.24 6.85
CA GLN A 260 -16.97 0.48 7.29
C GLN A 260 -17.80 -0.09 6.12
N GLU A 261 -17.76 0.60 4.94
CA GLU A 261 -18.46 0.16 3.72
C GLU A 261 -17.53 -0.67 2.79
N ASP A 262 -16.49 -1.27 3.36
CA ASP A 262 -15.58 -2.15 2.62
C ASP A 262 -16.27 -3.47 2.24
N LYS A 263 -16.37 -3.72 0.93
CA LYS A 263 -16.92 -4.96 0.35
C LYS A 263 -15.84 -5.79 -0.37
N THR A 264 -14.58 -5.35 -0.27
CA THR A 264 -13.43 -6.02 -0.89
C THR A 264 -12.85 -7.08 0.03
N VAL A 265 -12.72 -6.75 1.32
CA VAL A 265 -12.19 -7.67 2.34
C VAL A 265 -13.28 -8.10 3.32
N ASP A 266 -13.09 -9.28 3.93
CA ASP A 266 -13.91 -9.77 5.04
C ASP A 266 -13.45 -9.07 6.34
N TRP A 267 -13.71 -7.76 6.43
CA TRP A 267 -13.18 -6.95 7.52
C TRP A 267 -13.65 -7.39 8.92
N PRO A 268 -14.87 -7.93 9.14
CA PRO A 268 -15.24 -8.42 10.46
C PRO A 268 -14.36 -9.58 10.93
N TYR A 269 -14.07 -10.53 10.02
CA TYR A 269 -13.13 -11.61 10.30
C TYR A 269 -11.70 -11.07 10.49
N ASN A 270 -11.26 -10.17 9.60
CA ASN A 270 -9.92 -9.61 9.61
C ASN A 270 -9.64 -8.86 10.91
N LEU A 271 -10.56 -8.01 11.37
CA LEU A 271 -10.44 -7.29 12.64
C LEU A 271 -10.39 -8.24 13.85
N LYS A 272 -11.26 -9.27 13.89
CA LYS A 272 -11.26 -10.27 14.96
C LYS A 272 -9.90 -11.00 15.05
N MET A 273 -9.31 -11.31 13.90
CA MET A 273 -7.98 -11.95 13.84
C MET A 273 -6.88 -10.96 14.28
N LEU A 274 -6.93 -9.71 13.78
CA LEU A 274 -5.96 -8.67 14.13
C LEU A 274 -5.98 -8.36 15.62
N GLN A 275 -7.15 -8.29 16.25
CA GLN A 275 -7.28 -8.07 17.69
C GLN A 275 -6.63 -9.20 18.51
N LYS A 276 -6.65 -10.44 18.00
CA LYS A 276 -5.93 -11.57 18.63
C LYS A 276 -4.42 -11.47 18.45
N LYS A 277 -3.96 -10.97 17.28
CA LYS A 277 -2.53 -10.91 16.93
C LYS A 277 -1.86 -9.64 17.46
N PHE A 278 -2.61 -8.56 17.62
CA PHE A 278 -2.15 -7.27 18.14
C PHE A 278 -3.14 -6.74 19.18
N PRO A 279 -3.13 -7.27 20.42
CA PRO A 279 -4.11 -6.93 21.44
C PRO A 279 -4.07 -5.46 21.86
N THR A 280 -2.94 -4.78 21.64
CA THR A 280 -2.73 -3.35 21.96
C THR A 280 -2.96 -2.42 20.76
N ALA A 281 -3.46 -2.94 19.62
CA ALA A 281 -3.70 -2.14 18.43
C ALA A 281 -4.80 -1.09 18.66
N HIS A 282 -4.57 0.12 18.17
CA HIS A 282 -5.62 1.12 18.05
C HIS A 282 -6.46 0.85 16.80
N LEU A 283 -7.77 0.77 16.96
CA LEU A 283 -8.71 0.60 15.84
C LEU A 283 -9.48 1.89 15.62
N GLN A 284 -9.37 2.45 14.43
CA GLN A 284 -10.19 3.56 13.98
C GLN A 284 -11.08 3.12 12.81
N MET A 285 -12.39 3.13 13.04
CA MET A 285 -13.39 2.89 12.01
C MET A 285 -13.64 4.17 11.21
N LEU A 286 -13.79 4.05 9.90
CA LEU A 286 -14.12 5.17 9.00
C LEU A 286 -15.52 4.93 8.39
N PRO A 287 -16.59 5.44 9.06
CA PRO A 287 -17.96 5.27 8.60
C PRO A 287 -18.19 5.86 7.21
N GLY A 288 -18.86 5.12 6.33
CA GLY A 288 -19.18 5.53 4.98
C GLY A 288 -18.01 5.39 3.97
N ALA A 289 -16.78 5.20 4.42
CA ALA A 289 -15.64 4.96 3.55
C ALA A 289 -15.65 3.53 2.98
N ARG A 290 -15.17 3.38 1.75
CA ARG A 290 -14.95 2.11 1.06
C ARG A 290 -13.49 1.71 1.09
N HIS A 291 -13.16 0.59 0.41
CA HIS A 291 -11.84 -0.04 0.49
C HIS A 291 -10.65 0.87 0.17
N GLU A 292 -10.74 1.65 -0.91
CA GLU A 292 -9.63 2.48 -1.44
C GLU A 292 -9.42 3.78 -0.63
N LEU A 293 -9.13 3.66 0.66
CA LEU A 293 -9.08 4.77 1.63
C LEU A 293 -8.33 6.01 1.13
N PHE A 294 -7.16 5.82 0.51
CA PHE A 294 -6.32 6.93 0.03
C PHE A 294 -6.73 7.44 -1.36
N ASN A 295 -7.70 6.79 -1.99
CA ASN A 295 -8.30 7.16 -3.27
C ASN A 295 -9.83 7.28 -3.17
N GLU A 296 -10.36 7.49 -1.96
CA GLU A 296 -11.76 7.77 -1.72
C GLU A 296 -12.13 9.22 -2.06
N ALA A 297 -13.43 9.53 -2.10
CA ALA A 297 -13.90 10.92 -2.16
C ALA A 297 -13.24 11.76 -1.06
N SER A 298 -12.98 13.03 -1.36
CA SER A 298 -12.12 13.92 -0.58
C SER A 298 -12.35 13.87 0.93
N THR A 299 -13.63 13.86 1.36
CA THR A 299 -13.99 13.82 2.80
C THR A 299 -13.41 12.59 3.51
N TYR A 300 -13.57 11.40 2.93
CA TYR A 300 -13.08 10.15 3.54
C TYR A 300 -11.57 10.02 3.39
N ARG A 301 -11.02 10.41 2.25
CA ARG A 301 -9.58 10.42 1.98
C ARG A 301 -8.84 11.31 2.98
N GLN A 302 -9.33 12.54 3.19
CA GLN A 302 -8.74 13.46 4.15
C GLN A 302 -8.81 12.93 5.58
N ALA A 303 -9.93 12.29 5.97
CA ALA A 303 -10.04 11.66 7.28
C ALA A 303 -9.03 10.52 7.48
N ALA A 304 -8.85 9.67 6.47
CA ALA A 304 -7.86 8.59 6.52
C ALA A 304 -6.42 9.12 6.59
N ILE A 305 -6.08 10.13 5.77
CA ILE A 305 -4.76 10.77 5.77
C ILE A 305 -4.51 11.46 7.12
N ARG A 306 -5.48 12.20 7.64
CA ARG A 306 -5.37 12.87 8.93
C ARG A 306 -5.10 11.87 10.06
N ALA A 307 -5.80 10.74 10.07
CA ALA A 307 -5.56 9.69 11.07
C ALA A 307 -4.12 9.12 11.02
N VAL A 308 -3.54 8.98 9.82
CA VAL A 308 -2.14 8.59 9.64
C VAL A 308 -1.20 9.63 10.22
N LEU A 309 -1.40 10.92 9.87
CA LEU A 309 -0.57 12.03 10.33
C LEU A 309 -0.64 12.21 11.85
N ASP A 310 -1.84 12.18 12.43
CA ASP A 310 -2.04 12.30 13.87
C ASP A 310 -1.34 11.15 14.62
N TYR A 311 -1.43 9.93 14.12
CA TYR A 311 -0.76 8.77 14.72
C TYR A 311 0.77 8.92 14.69
N PHE A 312 1.36 9.36 13.58
CA PHE A 312 2.81 9.54 13.47
C PHE A 312 3.33 10.74 14.29
N SER A 313 2.50 11.75 14.49
CA SER A 313 2.82 12.91 15.34
C SER A 313 2.58 12.66 16.84
N GLY A 314 2.15 11.44 17.23
CA GLY A 314 1.86 11.10 18.62
C GLY A 314 0.59 11.77 19.18
N ASN A 315 -0.28 12.31 18.33
CA ASN A 315 -1.55 12.91 18.71
C ASN A 315 -2.61 11.84 18.96
N GLU A 316 -3.62 12.18 19.77
CA GLU A 316 -4.77 11.28 19.94
C GLU A 316 -5.53 11.09 18.62
N PRO A 317 -6.08 9.87 18.36
CA PRO A 317 -6.79 9.58 17.12
C PRO A 317 -8.00 10.51 16.92
N PHE A 318 -8.10 11.11 15.75
CA PHE A 318 -9.22 11.93 15.33
C PHE A 318 -10.50 11.07 15.16
N LEU A 319 -11.58 11.40 15.88
CA LEU A 319 -12.86 10.73 15.71
C LEU A 319 -13.64 11.30 14.52
N PHE A 320 -13.67 10.57 13.42
CA PHE A 320 -14.38 10.95 12.21
C PHE A 320 -15.88 10.67 12.31
N SER A 321 -16.72 11.70 12.05
CA SER A 321 -18.18 11.58 11.92
C SER A 321 -18.67 12.19 10.60
N PRO A 322 -19.19 11.41 9.66
CA PRO A 322 -19.60 11.90 8.34
C PRO A 322 -20.87 12.78 8.35
N LYS A 323 -21.65 12.74 9.46
CA LYS A 323 -22.97 13.42 9.53
C LYS A 323 -22.92 14.91 9.85
N THR A 324 -21.80 15.48 10.27
CA THR A 324 -21.80 16.85 10.83
C THR A 324 -21.03 17.87 10.04
N GLY A 325 -20.15 17.50 9.10
CA GLY A 325 -19.26 18.46 8.39
C GLY A 325 -18.51 19.45 9.32
N LYS A 326 -18.58 19.23 10.64
CA LYS A 326 -17.93 20.05 11.67
C LYS A 326 -16.92 19.20 12.42
N ASN A 327 -15.68 19.65 12.38
CA ASN A 327 -14.62 19.18 13.24
C ASN A 327 -15.01 19.48 14.70
N ARG A 328 -15.32 18.46 15.49
CA ARG A 328 -15.34 18.60 16.94
C ARG A 328 -13.90 18.42 17.43
N ILE A 329 -13.21 19.52 17.63
CA ILE A 329 -12.05 19.58 18.51
C ILE A 329 -12.58 19.27 19.91
N GLY A 330 -11.93 18.30 20.58
CA GLY A 330 -12.38 17.82 21.89
C GLY A 330 -12.63 18.95 22.89
N GLU A 331 -13.88 19.09 23.32
CA GLU A 331 -14.19 19.82 24.54
C GLU A 331 -13.71 18.98 25.72
N GLN A 332 -12.64 19.41 26.35
CA GLN A 332 -12.26 18.97 27.68
C GLN A 332 -13.40 19.28 28.63
N SER A 333 -14.18 18.29 29.07
CA SER A 333 -15.02 18.44 30.26
C SER A 333 -14.12 18.42 31.48
N LYS A 334 -13.89 19.64 32.04
CA LYS A 334 -13.59 19.78 33.44
C LYS A 334 -14.87 19.48 34.22
N ILE A 335 -14.85 18.44 35.05
CA ILE A 335 -15.39 18.46 36.42
C ILE A 335 -14.63 17.40 37.21
#